data_e663f67db7c95d0a1bdad9a23c1ac84b
#
_entry.id   e663f67db7c95d0a1bdad9a23c1ac84b
#
_cell.length_a   1.000
_cell.length_b   1.000
_cell.length_c   1.000
_cell.angle_alpha   90.00
_cell.angle_beta   90.00
_cell.angle_gamma   90.00
#
_symmetry.space_group_name_H-M   'P 1'
#
loop_
_entity.id
_entity.type
_entity.pdbx_description
1 polymer ?
#
loop_
_entity_poly.entity_id
_entity_poly.type
_entity_poly.pdbx_seq_one_letter_code
_entity_poly.pdbx_strand_id
1 'polypeptide(L)'
;SSSTSYSLDFAFATLFLNRTNRSGILNAGPIGGYAQAGEWKIDVRFNKDAIISKIEAIAKVRNRIIVYNKDIISLLHNYVPSLDGNLFFYFDPPYFNKGQELYKNYFTPSDHKKIYDVISQEITAPWIVTYDDVTSIKEVYSNYDIRMFDLMYSAANKGVASEIMIFSDVKFCPSKKLLLDNGIKINLR
;
A
#
# COMPACT_ATOMS: atom_id res chain seq x y z
N SER A 1 24.09 -15.97 -7.41
CA SER A 1 22.69 -15.60 -7.70
C SER A 1 21.80 -16.78 -7.35
N SER A 2 21.26 -16.81 -6.14
CA SER A 2 20.22 -17.76 -5.76
C SER A 2 18.91 -17.29 -6.40
N SER A 3 18.52 -17.92 -7.50
CA SER A 3 17.16 -17.79 -8.03
C SER A 3 16.22 -18.44 -7.02
N THR A 4 15.55 -17.65 -6.21
CA THR A 4 14.43 -18.11 -5.41
C THR A 4 13.34 -18.51 -6.40
N SER A 5 13.19 -19.80 -6.66
CA SER A 5 12.09 -20.35 -7.43
C SER A 5 10.80 -20.08 -6.64
N TYR A 6 10.02 -19.09 -7.05
CA TYR A 6 8.68 -18.88 -6.52
C TYR A 6 7.79 -20.03 -7.01
N SER A 7 7.60 -21.03 -6.16
CA SER A 7 6.70 -22.14 -6.46
C SER A 7 5.24 -21.73 -6.27
N LEU A 8 4.33 -22.44 -6.94
CA LEU A 8 2.88 -22.27 -6.75
C LEU A 8 2.50 -22.48 -5.27
N ASP A 9 3.14 -23.45 -4.60
CA ASP A 9 2.91 -23.73 -3.19
C ASP A 9 3.29 -22.55 -2.29
N PHE A 10 4.41 -21.88 -2.57
CA PHE A 10 4.81 -20.68 -1.84
C PHE A 10 3.83 -19.54 -2.05
N ALA A 11 3.38 -19.31 -3.29
CA ALA A 11 2.40 -18.29 -3.60
C ALA A 11 1.05 -18.57 -2.92
N PHE A 12 0.61 -19.84 -2.95
CA PHE A 12 -0.62 -20.26 -2.25
C PHE A 12 -0.50 -20.08 -0.74
N ALA A 13 0.60 -20.53 -0.13
CA ALA A 13 0.82 -20.40 1.31
C ALA A 13 0.81 -18.92 1.75
N THR A 14 1.45 -18.05 0.97
CA THR A 14 1.48 -16.60 1.24
C THR A 14 0.06 -16.01 1.17
N LEU A 15 -0.69 -16.29 0.11
CA LEU A 15 -2.08 -15.84 -0.03
C LEU A 15 -2.97 -16.39 1.08
N PHE A 16 -2.84 -17.69 1.39
CA PHE A 16 -3.61 -18.33 2.46
C PHE A 16 -3.36 -17.66 3.80
N LEU A 17 -2.12 -17.50 4.22
CA LEU A 17 -1.76 -16.85 5.49
C LEU A 17 -2.22 -15.40 5.53
N ASN A 18 -2.06 -14.65 4.43
CA ASN A 18 -2.57 -13.27 4.34
C ASN A 18 -4.09 -13.19 4.53
N ARG A 19 -4.84 -14.17 4.05
CA ARG A 19 -6.30 -14.17 4.15
C ARG A 19 -6.83 -14.74 5.47
N THR A 20 -6.09 -15.64 6.09
CA THR A 20 -6.54 -16.40 7.27
C THR A 20 -5.96 -15.88 8.58
N ASN A 21 -4.84 -15.16 8.55
CA ASN A 21 -4.24 -14.57 9.75
C ASN A 21 -4.84 -13.20 10.09
N ARG A 22 -4.75 -12.85 11.38
CA ARG A 22 -5.22 -11.56 11.90
C ARG A 22 -4.56 -10.40 11.16
N SER A 23 -5.36 -9.43 10.73
CA SER A 23 -4.94 -8.25 9.95
C SER A 23 -4.17 -8.56 8.66
N GLY A 24 -4.12 -9.81 8.22
CA GLY A 24 -3.34 -10.24 7.06
C GLY A 24 -1.84 -10.33 7.31
N ILE A 25 -1.41 -10.22 8.56
CA ILE A 25 -0.01 -10.29 8.96
C ILE A 25 0.41 -11.76 9.02
N LEU A 26 1.44 -12.14 8.26
CA LEU A 26 1.84 -13.56 8.09
C LEU A 26 2.19 -14.24 9.42
N ASN A 27 2.71 -13.51 10.39
CA ASN A 27 3.12 -14.04 11.70
C ASN A 27 2.11 -13.78 12.83
N ALA A 28 0.93 -13.21 12.54
CA ALA A 28 -0.02 -12.79 13.59
C ALA A 28 -0.90 -13.93 14.15
N GLY A 29 -0.79 -15.12 13.64
CA GLY A 29 -1.63 -16.26 13.98
C GLY A 29 -3.06 -16.16 13.40
N PRO A 30 -3.81 -17.27 13.44
CA PRO A 30 -5.07 -17.39 12.72
C PRO A 30 -6.19 -16.52 13.32
N ILE A 31 -7.08 -16.08 12.46
CA ILE A 31 -8.37 -15.49 12.88
C ILE A 31 -9.14 -16.55 13.67
N GLY A 32 -9.72 -16.17 14.79
CA GLY A 32 -10.42 -17.09 15.71
C GLY A 32 -9.50 -17.78 16.71
N GLY A 33 -8.16 -17.59 16.59
CA GLY A 33 -7.15 -18.26 17.42
C GLY A 33 -6.92 -19.71 17.01
N TYR A 34 -5.91 -20.36 17.58
CA TYR A 34 -5.57 -21.75 17.27
C TYR A 34 -6.69 -22.74 17.65
N ALA A 35 -7.42 -22.48 18.75
CA ALA A 35 -8.56 -23.28 19.16
C ALA A 35 -9.85 -22.94 18.41
N GLN A 36 -9.83 -21.95 17.51
CA GLN A 36 -11.01 -21.49 16.79
C GLN A 36 -12.21 -21.18 17.68
N ALA A 37 -11.94 -20.66 18.90
CA ALA A 37 -12.96 -20.28 19.87
C ALA A 37 -13.48 -18.83 19.70
N GLY A 38 -12.77 -18.00 18.91
CA GLY A 38 -13.18 -16.61 18.64
C GLY A 38 -14.50 -16.51 17.86
N GLU A 39 -15.11 -15.33 17.89
CA GLU A 39 -16.35 -15.01 17.15
C GLU A 39 -16.19 -15.28 15.64
N TRP A 40 -15.11 -14.78 15.07
CA TRP A 40 -14.77 -14.98 13.65
C TRP A 40 -13.85 -16.20 13.49
N LYS A 41 -14.12 -17.03 12.49
CA LYS A 41 -13.32 -18.23 12.19
C LYS A 41 -12.28 -17.95 11.11
N ILE A 42 -11.38 -18.89 10.94
CA ILE A 42 -10.23 -18.79 10.02
C ILE A 42 -10.64 -18.45 8.57
N ASP A 43 -11.81 -18.92 8.13
CA ASP A 43 -12.33 -18.81 6.77
C ASP A 43 -13.11 -17.51 6.51
N VAL A 44 -13.39 -16.70 7.53
CA VAL A 44 -14.22 -15.48 7.41
C VAL A 44 -13.77 -14.52 6.30
N ARG A 45 -12.48 -14.50 6.00
CA ARG A 45 -11.89 -13.69 4.93
C ARG A 45 -11.45 -14.52 3.71
N PHE A 46 -11.69 -15.83 3.73
CA PHE A 46 -11.28 -16.75 2.67
C PHE A 46 -12.47 -17.14 1.77
N ASN A 47 -13.10 -16.13 1.17
CA ASN A 47 -14.12 -16.37 0.15
C ASN A 47 -13.43 -16.88 -1.13
N LYS A 48 -13.46 -18.22 -1.32
CA LYS A 48 -12.75 -18.90 -2.38
C LYS A 48 -13.14 -18.40 -3.77
N ASP A 49 -14.43 -18.28 -4.04
CA ASP A 49 -14.93 -17.91 -5.37
C ASP A 49 -14.57 -16.47 -5.72
N ALA A 50 -14.68 -15.55 -4.76
CA ALA A 50 -14.25 -14.16 -4.95
C ALA A 50 -12.74 -14.03 -5.14
N ILE A 51 -11.94 -14.85 -4.45
CA ILE A 51 -10.49 -14.88 -4.61
C ILE A 51 -10.12 -15.41 -6.00
N ILE A 52 -10.71 -16.52 -6.43
CA ILE A 52 -10.50 -17.10 -7.76
C ILE A 52 -10.84 -16.08 -8.84
N SER A 53 -12.03 -15.47 -8.77
CA SER A 53 -12.45 -14.46 -9.74
C SER A 53 -11.47 -13.28 -9.86
N LYS A 54 -10.89 -12.83 -8.73
CA LYS A 54 -9.86 -11.78 -8.74
C LYS A 54 -8.56 -12.26 -9.38
N ILE A 55 -8.12 -13.47 -9.07
CA ILE A 55 -6.90 -14.06 -9.67
C ILE A 55 -7.07 -14.17 -11.19
N GLU A 56 -8.21 -14.66 -11.66
CA GLU A 56 -8.51 -14.78 -13.08
C GLU A 56 -8.58 -13.42 -13.78
N ALA A 57 -9.17 -12.41 -13.12
CA ALA A 57 -9.20 -11.05 -13.66
C ALA A 57 -7.79 -10.46 -13.82
N ILE A 58 -6.92 -10.66 -12.83
CA ILE A 58 -5.51 -10.24 -12.91
C ILE A 58 -4.76 -11.02 -13.98
N ALA A 59 -4.99 -12.33 -14.07
CA ALA A 59 -4.35 -13.19 -15.06
C ALA A 59 -4.67 -12.77 -16.51
N LYS A 60 -5.87 -12.26 -16.77
CA LYS A 60 -6.25 -11.71 -18.10
C LYS A 60 -5.42 -10.53 -18.56
N VAL A 61 -4.86 -9.77 -17.62
CA VAL A 61 -4.05 -8.56 -17.90
C VAL A 61 -2.58 -8.73 -17.51
N ARG A 62 -2.14 -9.96 -17.25
CA ARG A 62 -0.77 -10.26 -16.75
C ARG A 62 0.35 -9.69 -17.61
N ASN A 63 0.15 -9.61 -18.91
CA ASN A 63 1.11 -9.04 -19.87
C ASN A 63 1.26 -7.50 -19.75
N ARG A 64 0.41 -6.85 -18.97
CA ARG A 64 0.46 -5.41 -18.66
C ARG A 64 1.04 -5.15 -17.28
N ILE A 65 1.41 -6.19 -16.53
CA ILE A 65 1.87 -6.10 -15.15
C ILE A 65 3.33 -6.56 -15.07
N ILE A 66 4.19 -5.70 -14.55
CA ILE A 66 5.58 -6.03 -14.24
C ILE A 66 5.77 -5.86 -12.73
N VAL A 67 6.34 -6.88 -12.08
CA VAL A 67 6.57 -6.87 -10.63
C VAL A 67 8.07 -6.86 -10.36
N TYR A 68 8.51 -5.93 -9.54
CA TYR A 68 9.90 -5.85 -9.08
C TYR A 68 9.97 -6.09 -7.58
N ASN A 69 10.94 -6.91 -7.15
CA ASN A 69 11.32 -7.06 -5.75
C ASN A 69 12.69 -6.42 -5.56
N LYS A 70 12.71 -5.11 -5.36
CA LYS A 70 13.92 -4.29 -5.25
C LYS A 70 13.75 -3.24 -4.16
N ASP A 71 14.87 -2.75 -3.65
CA ASP A 71 14.89 -1.53 -2.86
C ASP A 71 14.36 -0.35 -3.67
N ILE A 72 13.50 0.46 -3.05
CA ILE A 72 12.78 1.53 -3.77
C ILE A 72 13.73 2.61 -4.30
N ILE A 73 14.73 3.01 -3.52
CA ILE A 73 15.70 4.02 -3.93
C ILE A 73 16.49 3.52 -5.14
N SER A 74 16.96 2.28 -5.06
CA SER A 74 17.65 1.64 -6.18
C SER A 74 16.76 1.52 -7.43
N LEU A 75 15.45 1.25 -7.25
CA LEU A 75 14.50 1.19 -8.36
C LEU A 75 14.32 2.56 -9.01
N LEU A 76 14.14 3.60 -8.21
CA LEU A 76 13.94 4.96 -8.69
C LEU A 76 15.18 5.47 -9.46
N HIS A 77 16.37 5.30 -8.91
CA HIS A 77 17.60 5.74 -9.57
C HIS A 77 17.93 4.99 -10.86
N ASN A 78 17.76 3.67 -10.88
CA ASN A 78 18.29 2.86 -11.96
C ASN A 78 17.28 2.50 -13.04
N TYR A 79 15.98 2.55 -12.71
CA TYR A 79 14.95 2.07 -13.63
C TYR A 79 14.03 3.19 -14.14
N VAL A 80 13.60 4.08 -13.27
CA VAL A 80 12.68 5.16 -13.67
C VAL A 80 13.23 6.05 -14.80
N PRO A 81 14.52 6.42 -14.84
CA PRO A 81 15.06 7.21 -15.93
C PRO A 81 14.98 6.55 -17.32
N SER A 82 14.79 5.22 -17.36
CA SER A 82 14.63 4.46 -18.62
C SER A 82 13.18 4.31 -19.07
N LEU A 83 12.22 4.83 -18.29
CA LEU A 83 10.81 4.74 -18.62
C LEU A 83 10.40 5.91 -19.52
N ASP A 84 9.72 5.57 -20.62
CA ASP A 84 9.17 6.53 -21.57
C ASP A 84 7.63 6.61 -21.46
N GLY A 85 7.08 7.73 -21.93
CA GLY A 85 5.63 7.92 -22.06
C GLY A 85 4.99 8.70 -20.94
N ASN A 86 3.68 8.58 -20.81
CA ASN A 86 2.90 9.24 -19.76
C ASN A 86 2.99 8.43 -18.47
N LEU A 87 3.87 8.83 -17.58
CA LEU A 87 4.09 8.17 -16.31
C LEU A 87 3.23 8.82 -15.21
N PHE A 88 2.79 7.99 -14.27
CA PHE A 88 2.19 8.39 -13.01
C PHE A 88 2.70 7.48 -11.91
N PHE A 89 3.11 8.04 -10.77
CA PHE A 89 3.64 7.28 -9.66
C PHE A 89 2.68 7.33 -8.47
N TYR A 90 2.43 6.18 -7.87
CA TYR A 90 1.77 6.05 -6.57
C TYR A 90 2.73 5.39 -5.60
N PHE A 91 3.06 6.11 -4.53
CA PHE A 91 3.95 5.65 -3.48
C PHE A 91 3.15 5.36 -2.21
N ASP A 92 3.30 4.15 -1.70
CA ASP A 92 2.67 3.69 -0.45
C ASP A 92 3.76 3.07 0.44
N PRO A 93 4.66 3.90 0.99
CA PRO A 93 5.76 3.42 1.83
C PRO A 93 5.22 2.88 3.17
N PRO A 94 6.03 2.09 3.92
CA PRO A 94 5.67 1.70 5.28
C PRO A 94 5.29 2.93 6.11
N TYR A 95 4.20 2.83 6.87
CA TYR A 95 3.72 3.95 7.68
C TYR A 95 4.71 4.35 8.77
N PHE A 96 4.77 5.65 9.08
CA PHE A 96 5.75 6.21 9.99
C PHE A 96 5.63 5.65 11.42
N ASN A 97 4.42 5.65 11.98
CA ASN A 97 4.20 5.12 13.34
C ASN A 97 3.89 3.61 13.33
N LYS A 98 3.06 3.15 12.41
CA LYS A 98 2.62 1.74 12.36
C LYS A 98 3.61 0.82 11.67
N GLY A 99 4.61 1.35 10.99
CA GLY A 99 5.57 0.55 10.24
C GLY A 99 6.33 -0.43 11.11
N GLN A 100 6.73 -0.04 12.31
CA GLN A 100 7.45 -0.89 13.26
C GLN A 100 6.63 -2.10 13.74
N GLU A 101 5.32 -1.94 13.88
CA GLU A 101 4.43 -3.02 14.34
C GLU A 101 4.03 -3.98 13.22
N LEU A 102 3.94 -3.49 11.99
CA LEU A 102 3.36 -4.21 10.86
C LEU A 102 4.40 -4.88 9.95
N TYR A 103 5.61 -4.33 9.87
CA TYR A 103 6.61 -4.75 8.89
C TYR A 103 7.90 -5.22 9.56
N LYS A 104 8.49 -6.31 9.04
CA LYS A 104 9.83 -6.75 9.46
C LYS A 104 10.92 -5.71 9.14
N ASN A 105 10.76 -5.02 8.02
CA ASN A 105 11.65 -3.96 7.55
C ASN A 105 10.85 -2.66 7.61
N TYR A 106 10.90 -1.96 8.73
CA TYR A 106 10.30 -0.64 8.88
C TYR A 106 11.29 0.45 8.49
N PHE A 107 10.76 1.58 8.07
CA PHE A 107 11.56 2.74 7.73
C PHE A 107 11.88 3.56 8.98
N THR A 108 13.12 4.00 9.07
CA THR A 108 13.53 5.02 10.04
C THR A 108 13.11 6.42 9.55
N PRO A 109 13.08 7.45 10.42
CA PRO A 109 12.84 8.82 9.98
C PRO A 109 13.78 9.26 8.85
N SER A 110 15.04 8.80 8.87
CA SER A 110 16.00 9.09 7.81
C SER A 110 15.67 8.42 6.48
N ASP A 111 15.03 7.25 6.50
CA ASP A 111 14.61 6.55 5.28
C ASP A 111 13.41 7.24 4.63
N HIS A 112 12.46 7.72 5.41
CA HIS A 112 11.36 8.55 4.92
C HIS A 112 11.88 9.84 4.27
N LYS A 113 12.88 10.48 4.88
CA LYS A 113 13.53 11.67 4.31
C LYS A 113 14.23 11.36 3.00
N LYS A 114 14.96 10.25 2.90
CA LYS A 114 15.62 9.82 1.64
C LYS A 114 14.62 9.59 0.52
N ILE A 115 13.48 8.92 0.80
CA ILE A 115 12.42 8.74 -0.19
C ILE A 115 11.88 10.10 -0.65
N TYR A 116 11.59 11.01 0.28
CA TYR A 116 11.18 12.36 -0.06
C TYR A 116 12.19 13.04 -0.98
N ASP A 117 13.48 12.98 -0.64
CA ASP A 117 14.54 13.65 -1.42
C ASP A 117 14.58 13.11 -2.86
N VAL A 118 14.51 11.79 -3.03
CA VAL A 118 14.50 11.18 -4.37
C VAL A 118 13.21 11.53 -5.13
N ILE A 119 12.04 11.40 -4.52
CA ILE A 119 10.78 11.71 -5.17
C ILE A 119 10.71 13.18 -5.59
N SER A 120 11.13 14.09 -4.70
CA SER A 120 11.03 15.53 -4.94
C SER A 120 12.06 16.06 -5.94
N GLN A 121 13.22 15.42 -6.05
CA GLN A 121 14.33 15.92 -6.88
C GLN A 121 14.42 15.20 -8.23
N GLU A 122 14.02 13.94 -8.32
CA GLU A 122 14.28 13.11 -9.49
C GLU A 122 13.00 12.72 -10.27
N ILE A 123 11.82 12.75 -9.61
CA ILE A 123 10.58 12.38 -10.28
C ILE A 123 9.89 13.63 -10.84
N THR A 124 9.96 13.81 -12.15
CA THR A 124 9.32 14.92 -12.87
C THR A 124 7.88 14.63 -13.28
N ALA A 125 7.51 13.35 -13.39
CA ALA A 125 6.14 12.92 -13.68
C ALA A 125 5.21 13.12 -12.48
N PRO A 126 3.89 13.23 -12.69
CA PRO A 126 2.92 13.31 -11.61
C PRO A 126 3.05 12.16 -10.61
N TRP A 127 2.97 12.48 -9.32
CA TRP A 127 2.99 11.46 -8.28
C TRP A 127 2.04 11.78 -7.12
N ILE A 128 1.65 10.73 -6.41
CA ILE A 128 0.93 10.77 -5.15
C ILE A 128 1.67 9.89 -4.15
N VAL A 129 1.73 10.35 -2.88
CA VAL A 129 2.25 9.57 -1.75
C VAL A 129 1.18 9.47 -0.68
N THR A 130 0.99 8.30 -0.09
CA THR A 130 0.09 8.10 1.07
C THR A 130 0.88 7.77 2.32
N TYR A 131 0.41 8.28 3.48
CA TYR A 131 0.97 8.03 4.80
C TYR A 131 -0.11 8.06 5.89
N ASP A 132 0.24 7.54 7.07
CA ASP A 132 -0.48 7.86 8.29
C ASP A 132 -0.37 9.37 8.60
N ASP A 133 -1.42 9.92 9.24
CA ASP A 133 -1.48 11.35 9.59
C ASP A 133 -0.56 11.67 10.77
N VAL A 134 0.69 11.99 10.46
CA VAL A 134 1.71 12.35 11.45
C VAL A 134 2.40 13.66 11.11
N THR A 135 2.68 14.47 12.13
CA THR A 135 3.29 15.80 11.97
C THR A 135 4.64 15.73 11.25
N SER A 136 5.48 14.76 11.59
CA SER A 136 6.82 14.62 10.97
C SER A 136 6.77 14.42 9.45
N ILE A 137 5.79 13.70 8.94
CA ILE A 137 5.60 13.54 7.49
C ILE A 137 5.07 14.83 6.86
N LYS A 138 4.12 15.50 7.52
CA LYS A 138 3.61 16.81 7.04
C LYS A 138 4.71 17.86 6.95
N GLU A 139 5.64 17.86 7.91
CA GLU A 139 6.81 18.76 7.89
C GLU A 139 7.74 18.46 6.73
N VAL A 140 8.05 17.17 6.48
CA VAL A 140 8.89 16.74 5.37
C VAL A 140 8.32 17.16 4.02
N TYR A 141 6.98 17.01 3.85
CA TYR A 141 6.28 17.32 2.59
C TYR A 141 5.58 18.70 2.60
N SER A 142 5.99 19.63 3.48
CA SER A 142 5.32 20.92 3.68
C SER A 142 5.20 21.81 2.43
N ASN A 143 6.03 21.57 1.42
CA ASN A 143 6.01 22.30 0.14
C ASN A 143 4.97 21.75 -0.86
N TYR A 144 4.22 20.69 -0.50
CA TYR A 144 3.29 20.02 -1.38
C TYR A 144 1.85 20.13 -0.88
N ASP A 145 0.87 19.85 -1.74
CA ASP A 145 -0.55 19.80 -1.35
C ASP A 145 -0.84 18.52 -0.55
N ILE A 146 -1.18 18.69 0.72
CA ILE A 146 -1.47 17.59 1.65
C ILE A 146 -2.96 17.58 1.94
N ARG A 147 -3.64 16.47 1.67
CA ARG A 147 -5.06 16.24 1.97
C ARG A 147 -5.22 15.12 2.98
N MET A 148 -6.09 15.35 3.94
CA MET A 148 -6.45 14.33 4.93
C MET A 148 -7.69 13.58 4.48
N PHE A 149 -7.76 12.30 4.78
CA PHE A 149 -8.95 11.47 4.58
C PHE A 149 -9.08 10.42 5.66
N ASP A 150 -10.32 10.03 5.92
CA ASP A 150 -10.61 9.04 6.96
C ASP A 150 -10.86 7.68 6.32
N LEU A 151 -10.21 6.65 6.87
CA LEU A 151 -10.49 5.25 6.55
C LEU A 151 -11.22 4.58 7.71
N MET A 152 -12.32 3.91 7.37
CA MET A 152 -13.03 3.02 8.30
C MET A 152 -12.27 1.69 8.39
N TYR A 153 -11.47 1.52 9.43
CA TYR A 153 -10.82 0.23 9.70
C TYR A 153 -11.81 -0.74 10.33
N SER A 154 -12.03 -1.88 9.68
CA SER A 154 -12.85 -2.99 10.20
C SER A 154 -12.07 -3.95 11.11
N ALA A 155 -10.83 -3.63 11.47
CA ALA A 155 -10.02 -4.42 12.38
C ALA A 155 -10.45 -4.23 13.83
N ALA A 156 -10.05 -5.12 14.74
CA ALA A 156 -10.48 -5.34 16.11
C ALA A 156 -10.65 -4.09 17.02
N ASN A 157 -10.13 -2.95 16.63
CA ASN A 157 -10.44 -1.64 17.21
C ASN A 157 -11.23 -0.84 16.17
N LYS A 158 -12.54 -0.70 16.36
CA LYS A 158 -13.40 0.20 15.58
C LYS A 158 -12.95 1.64 15.82
N GLY A 159 -12.00 2.11 15.01
CA GLY A 159 -11.51 3.49 15.03
C GLY A 159 -11.48 4.06 13.62
N VAL A 160 -11.82 5.33 13.49
CA VAL A 160 -11.51 6.12 12.30
C VAL A 160 -10.02 6.43 12.38
N ALA A 161 -9.22 5.91 11.43
CA ALA A 161 -7.84 6.36 11.31
C ALA A 161 -7.78 7.40 10.20
N SER A 162 -7.16 8.52 10.51
CA SER A 162 -6.86 9.56 9.53
C SER A 162 -5.57 9.21 8.80
N GLU A 163 -5.60 9.34 7.49
CA GLU A 163 -4.44 9.22 6.62
C GLU A 163 -4.28 10.49 5.80
N ILE A 164 -3.10 10.68 5.24
CA ILE A 164 -2.80 11.80 4.36
C ILE A 164 -2.45 11.32 2.97
N MET A 165 -2.84 12.10 1.99
CA MET A 165 -2.48 11.96 0.59
C MET A 165 -1.77 13.23 0.15
N ILE A 166 -0.59 13.08 -0.39
CA ILE A 166 0.32 14.16 -0.78
C ILE A 166 0.44 14.15 -2.29
N PHE A 167 0.22 15.29 -2.92
CA PHE A 167 0.21 15.43 -4.37
C PHE A 167 1.42 16.23 -4.84
N SER A 168 2.06 15.77 -5.92
CA SER A 168 3.15 16.50 -6.57
C SER A 168 2.75 17.92 -7.05
N ASP A 169 1.47 18.11 -7.33
CA ASP A 169 0.88 19.39 -7.71
C ASP A 169 -0.61 19.34 -7.36
N VAL A 170 -1.16 20.45 -6.87
CA VAL A 170 -2.58 20.59 -6.49
C VAL A 170 -3.55 20.25 -7.62
N LYS A 171 -3.14 20.44 -8.87
CA LYS A 171 -3.96 20.09 -10.05
C LYS A 171 -4.26 18.59 -10.18
N PHE A 172 -3.47 17.73 -9.51
CA PHE A 172 -3.69 16.29 -9.49
C PHE A 172 -4.60 15.84 -8.34
N CYS A 173 -4.95 16.75 -7.41
CA CYS A 173 -5.92 16.47 -6.38
C CYS A 173 -7.32 16.36 -7.01
N PRO A 174 -8.01 15.21 -6.91
CA PRO A 174 -9.31 15.05 -7.53
C PRO A 174 -10.36 15.89 -6.83
N SER A 175 -11.24 16.52 -7.61
CA SER A 175 -12.39 17.22 -7.04
C SER A 175 -13.37 16.23 -6.37
N LYS A 176 -14.12 16.70 -5.39
CA LYS A 176 -15.18 15.91 -4.74
C LYS A 176 -16.18 15.34 -5.76
N LYS A 177 -16.52 16.14 -6.78
CA LYS A 177 -17.41 15.70 -7.87
C LYS A 177 -16.81 14.52 -8.64
N LEU A 178 -15.54 14.61 -9.04
CA LEU A 178 -14.85 13.54 -9.77
C LEU A 178 -14.83 12.23 -8.96
N LEU A 179 -14.57 12.32 -7.64
CA LEU A 179 -14.58 11.14 -6.77
C LEU A 179 -15.98 10.50 -6.73
N LEU A 180 -17.03 11.31 -6.53
CA LEU A 180 -18.41 10.80 -6.46
C LEU A 180 -18.89 10.20 -7.79
N ASP A 181 -18.59 10.84 -8.91
CA ASP A 181 -18.95 10.35 -10.26
C ASP A 181 -18.30 8.99 -10.56
N ASN A 182 -17.18 8.68 -9.92
CA ASN A 182 -16.49 7.38 -10.00
C ASN A 182 -16.81 6.42 -8.84
N GLY A 183 -17.83 6.72 -8.03
CA GLY A 183 -18.26 5.86 -6.92
C GLY A 183 -17.29 5.84 -5.72
N ILE A 184 -16.34 6.77 -5.66
CA ILE A 184 -15.34 6.86 -4.59
C ILE A 184 -15.89 7.74 -3.46
N LYS A 185 -16.12 7.14 -2.29
CA LYS A 185 -16.72 7.80 -1.12
C LYS A 185 -15.63 8.28 -0.13
N ILE A 186 -14.58 8.88 -0.62
CA ILE A 186 -13.53 9.50 0.20
C ILE A 186 -13.75 11.01 0.22
N ASN A 187 -13.59 11.63 1.39
CA ASN A 187 -13.62 13.08 1.54
C ASN A 187 -12.20 13.56 1.81
N LEU A 188 -11.58 14.17 0.81
CA LEU A 188 -10.28 14.82 0.94
C LEU A 188 -10.48 16.21 1.56
N ARG A 189 -9.81 16.47 2.69
CA ARG A 189 -9.89 17.70 3.48
C ARG A 189 -8.55 18.42 3.52
#